data_5e42d91179318bed97bb37441108230e
#
_entry.id   5e42d91179318bed97bb37441108230e
#
_cell.length_a   1.000
_cell.length_b   1.000
_cell.length_c   1.000
_cell.angle_alpha   90.00
_cell.angle_beta   90.00
_cell.angle_gamma   90.00
#
_symmetry.space_group_name_H-M   'P 1'
#
loop_
_entity.id
_entity.type
_entity.pdbx_description
1 polymer ?
#
loop_
_entity_poly.entity_id
_entity_poly.type
_entity_poly.pdbx_seq_one_letter_code
_entity_poly.pdbx_strand_id
1 'polypeptide(L)'
;AELYKIVPAPDFPTGASIMGSSGAKKLYATGNGGVVMRAITNIEKLVRTKKGQARTAIVVTELPYQVNKAALLEKIANLVNDKKLEGISDLRDESDRDGIRVVLELKRDAVAAVVLNNLYKKTALQTSFSGNFLSLMTTDEGALTPQRFTLREALDCFLDFRFETIRRKTAHQLEKVKARAHIVDGLLMALAKVDEVIEIVRSAPDQPTAKEA
;
A
#
# COMPACT_ATOMS: atom_id res chain seq x y z
N ALA A 1 10.27 17.54 -11.19
CA ALA A 1 9.97 16.91 -12.49
C ALA A 1 10.44 15.46 -12.57
N GLU A 2 11.59 15.08 -11.99
CA GLU A 2 12.15 13.71 -12.07
C GLU A 2 11.35 12.69 -11.27
N LEU A 3 10.84 13.03 -10.09
CA LEU A 3 10.00 12.15 -9.27
C LEU A 3 8.80 11.58 -10.04
N TYR A 4 8.19 12.38 -10.92
CA TYR A 4 7.06 11.91 -11.74
C TYR A 4 7.44 10.85 -12.80
N LYS A 5 8.72 10.73 -13.13
CA LYS A 5 9.20 9.68 -14.03
C LYS A 5 9.37 8.35 -13.29
N ILE A 6 9.74 8.44 -12.00
CA ILE A 6 9.97 7.26 -11.15
C ILE A 6 8.64 6.77 -10.55
N VAL A 7 7.81 7.70 -10.07
CA VAL A 7 6.49 7.41 -9.48
C VAL A 7 5.42 8.17 -10.27
N PRO A 8 4.95 7.64 -11.40
CA PRO A 8 4.04 8.36 -12.31
C PRO A 8 2.65 8.58 -11.70
N ALA A 9 2.22 7.69 -10.79
CA ALA A 9 0.94 7.76 -10.11
C ALA A 9 0.96 6.94 -8.81
N PRO A 10 0.01 7.16 -7.87
CA PRO A 10 -0.16 6.31 -6.71
C PRO A 10 -0.58 4.90 -7.11
N ASP A 11 -0.18 3.90 -6.35
CA ASP A 11 -0.59 2.52 -6.51
C ASP A 11 -1.76 2.20 -5.58
N PHE A 12 -2.67 1.31 -6.03
CA PHE A 12 -3.84 0.91 -5.26
C PHE A 12 -3.88 -0.61 -5.09
N PRO A 13 -4.26 -1.11 -3.90
CA PRO A 13 -4.21 -2.55 -3.61
C PRO A 13 -5.20 -3.39 -4.45
N THR A 14 -6.22 -2.76 -5.04
CA THR A 14 -7.22 -3.42 -5.88
C THR A 14 -6.90 -3.36 -7.38
N GLY A 15 -5.71 -2.86 -7.76
CA GLY A 15 -5.33 -2.65 -9.15
C GLY A 15 -6.11 -1.51 -9.81
N ALA A 16 -6.71 -1.76 -10.96
CA ALA A 16 -7.38 -0.80 -11.83
C ALA A 16 -6.40 0.12 -12.60
N SER A 17 -6.91 0.80 -13.61
CA SER A 17 -6.12 1.73 -14.43
C SER A 17 -6.35 3.18 -14.01
N ILE A 18 -5.27 3.96 -13.94
CA ILE A 18 -5.34 5.40 -13.69
C ILE A 18 -5.48 6.13 -15.02
N MET A 19 -6.48 7.01 -15.10
CA MET A 19 -6.81 7.74 -16.30
C MET A 19 -6.20 9.13 -16.29
N GLY A 20 -5.17 9.30 -17.12
CA GLY A 20 -4.43 10.56 -17.24
C GLY A 20 -3.47 10.83 -16.07
N SER A 21 -2.54 11.76 -16.25
CA SER A 21 -1.49 12.09 -15.28
C SER A 21 -1.73 13.38 -14.50
N SER A 22 -2.72 14.20 -14.92
CA SER A 22 -2.93 15.54 -14.36
C SER A 22 -3.34 15.50 -12.88
N GLY A 23 -4.23 14.56 -12.51
CA GLY A 23 -4.69 14.36 -11.13
C GLY A 23 -3.56 13.93 -10.20
N ALA A 24 -2.76 12.94 -10.62
CA ALA A 24 -1.60 12.47 -9.85
C ALA A 24 -0.55 13.58 -9.71
N LYS A 25 -0.25 14.33 -10.77
CA LYS A 25 0.68 15.46 -10.71
C LYS A 25 0.21 16.55 -9.75
N LYS A 26 -1.10 16.88 -9.78
CA LYS A 26 -1.68 17.84 -8.85
C LYS A 26 -1.58 17.34 -7.40
N LEU A 27 -1.94 16.07 -7.16
CA LEU A 27 -1.84 15.45 -5.83
C LEU A 27 -0.40 15.53 -5.28
N TYR A 28 0.59 15.17 -6.08
CA TYR A 28 1.99 15.17 -5.68
C TYR A 28 2.57 16.57 -5.46
N ALA A 29 2.09 17.55 -6.24
CA ALA A 29 2.58 18.93 -6.14
C ALA A 29 1.95 19.72 -5.00
N THR A 30 0.71 19.43 -4.64
CA THR A 30 -0.05 20.24 -3.67
C THR A 30 -0.52 19.47 -2.44
N GLY A 31 -0.29 18.16 -2.40
CA GLY A 31 -0.83 17.28 -1.36
C GLY A 31 -2.33 17.06 -1.43
N ASN A 32 -3.00 17.59 -2.47
CA ASN A 32 -4.44 17.39 -2.68
C ASN A 32 -4.77 17.27 -4.18
N GLY A 33 -5.45 16.21 -4.56
CA GLY A 33 -5.83 15.98 -5.96
C GLY A 33 -6.72 14.78 -6.16
N GLY A 34 -7.52 14.82 -7.23
CA GLY A 34 -8.37 13.71 -7.63
C GLY A 34 -7.68 12.85 -8.68
N VAL A 35 -7.51 11.56 -8.40
CA VAL A 35 -6.97 10.56 -9.33
C VAL A 35 -8.13 9.76 -9.90
N VAL A 36 -8.35 9.84 -11.21
CA VAL A 36 -9.41 9.09 -11.88
C VAL A 36 -8.95 7.66 -12.12
N MET A 37 -9.71 6.71 -11.57
CA MET A 37 -9.47 5.27 -11.71
C MET A 37 -10.57 4.64 -12.56
N ARG A 38 -10.21 3.63 -13.33
CA ARG A 38 -11.11 2.88 -14.18
C ARG A 38 -10.86 1.39 -14.02
N ALA A 39 -11.93 0.61 -13.88
CA ALA A 39 -11.91 -0.86 -13.84
C ALA A 39 -11.17 -1.44 -15.05
N ILE A 40 -10.48 -2.56 -14.85
CA ILE A 40 -9.93 -3.36 -15.96
C ILE A 40 -11.03 -4.25 -16.51
N THR A 41 -11.25 -4.14 -17.82
CA THR A 41 -12.32 -4.85 -18.51
C THR A 41 -11.81 -5.49 -19.79
N ASN A 42 -12.24 -6.71 -20.05
CA ASN A 42 -11.95 -7.45 -21.27
C ASN A 42 -13.26 -7.76 -22.03
N ILE A 43 -13.20 -7.78 -23.36
CA ILE A 43 -14.34 -8.19 -24.19
C ILE A 43 -14.09 -9.63 -24.62
N GLU A 44 -14.93 -10.55 -24.14
CA GLU A 44 -14.85 -11.99 -24.40
C GLU A 44 -16.03 -12.46 -25.25
N LYS A 45 -15.81 -13.51 -26.05
CA LYS A 45 -16.87 -14.24 -26.75
C LYS A 45 -17.20 -15.51 -25.96
N LEU A 46 -18.35 -15.55 -25.34
CA LEU A 46 -18.81 -16.70 -24.55
C LEU A 46 -19.62 -17.65 -25.45
N VAL A 47 -19.18 -18.91 -25.56
CA VAL A 47 -19.92 -19.97 -26.23
C VAL A 47 -20.77 -20.69 -25.18
N ARG A 48 -22.05 -20.33 -25.04
CA ARG A 48 -22.88 -20.80 -23.92
C ARG A 48 -24.15 -21.56 -24.31
N THR A 49 -24.44 -21.72 -25.57
CA THR A 49 -25.67 -22.40 -25.99
C THR A 49 -25.41 -23.77 -26.59
N LYS A 50 -26.31 -24.74 -26.32
CA LYS A 50 -26.35 -26.03 -27.02
C LYS A 50 -26.41 -25.89 -28.55
N LYS A 51 -26.69 -24.69 -29.08
CA LYS A 51 -26.69 -24.35 -30.52
C LYS A 51 -25.41 -23.60 -30.97
N GLY A 52 -24.36 -23.52 -30.15
CA GLY A 52 -23.06 -22.99 -30.56
C GLY A 52 -23.00 -21.45 -30.85
N GLN A 53 -24.01 -20.69 -30.47
CA GLN A 53 -24.02 -19.25 -30.73
C GLN A 53 -23.17 -18.51 -29.68
N ALA A 54 -22.08 -17.88 -30.13
CA ALA A 54 -21.25 -17.03 -29.31
C ALA A 54 -21.97 -15.74 -28.95
N ARG A 55 -21.93 -15.34 -27.68
CA ARG A 55 -22.37 -14.03 -27.21
C ARG A 55 -21.16 -13.22 -26.77
N THR A 56 -21.19 -11.94 -27.03
CA THR A 56 -20.17 -11.01 -26.54
C THR A 56 -20.48 -10.67 -25.10
N ALA A 57 -19.47 -10.68 -24.24
CA ALA A 57 -19.58 -10.25 -22.86
C ALA A 57 -18.46 -9.27 -22.53
N ILE A 58 -18.75 -8.35 -21.61
CA ILE A 58 -17.76 -7.52 -20.94
C ILE A 58 -17.44 -8.20 -19.62
N VAL A 59 -16.17 -8.55 -19.43
CA VAL A 59 -15.67 -9.17 -18.20
C VAL A 59 -14.84 -8.17 -17.44
N VAL A 60 -15.21 -7.91 -16.18
CA VAL A 60 -14.50 -7.01 -15.28
C VAL A 60 -13.62 -7.86 -14.37
N THR A 61 -12.31 -7.61 -14.38
CA THR A 61 -11.31 -8.37 -13.60
C THR A 61 -10.74 -7.56 -12.44
N GLU A 62 -10.77 -6.22 -12.52
CA GLU A 62 -10.31 -5.35 -11.45
C GLU A 62 -11.28 -4.19 -11.27
N LEU A 63 -11.48 -3.78 -10.02
CA LEU A 63 -12.35 -2.67 -9.65
C LEU A 63 -11.53 -1.51 -9.08
N PRO A 64 -12.00 -0.25 -9.26
CA PRO A 64 -11.38 0.89 -8.61
C PRO A 64 -11.38 0.75 -7.10
N TYR A 65 -10.36 1.30 -6.46
CA TYR A 65 -10.22 1.28 -5.01
C TYR A 65 -11.45 1.86 -4.31
N GLN A 66 -11.84 1.27 -3.18
CA GLN A 66 -13.03 1.61 -2.38
C GLN A 66 -14.39 1.35 -3.06
N VAL A 67 -14.42 0.68 -4.21
CA VAL A 67 -15.68 0.28 -4.84
C VAL A 67 -16.14 -1.06 -4.29
N ASN A 68 -17.34 -1.06 -3.68
CA ASN A 68 -17.98 -2.30 -3.24
C ASN A 68 -18.58 -3.03 -4.44
N LYS A 69 -18.16 -4.28 -4.68
CA LYS A 69 -18.59 -5.10 -5.80
C LYS A 69 -20.10 -5.34 -5.79
N ALA A 70 -20.67 -5.74 -4.64
CA ALA A 70 -22.10 -6.05 -4.54
C ALA A 70 -22.97 -4.82 -4.84
N ALA A 71 -22.64 -3.67 -4.25
CA ALA A 71 -23.35 -2.41 -4.51
C ALA A 71 -23.22 -1.96 -5.98
N LEU A 72 -22.07 -2.19 -6.61
CA LEU A 72 -21.87 -1.92 -8.02
C LEU A 72 -22.77 -2.79 -8.90
N LEU A 73 -22.86 -4.10 -8.62
CA LEU A 73 -23.70 -5.04 -9.36
C LEU A 73 -25.19 -4.69 -9.23
N GLU A 74 -25.63 -4.39 -8.02
CA GLU A 74 -26.99 -3.94 -7.75
C GLU A 74 -27.31 -2.65 -8.54
N LYS A 75 -26.41 -1.67 -8.52
CA LYS A 75 -26.59 -0.43 -9.27
C LYS A 75 -26.67 -0.68 -10.78
N ILE A 76 -25.83 -1.58 -11.34
CA ILE A 76 -25.90 -1.93 -12.75
C ILE A 76 -27.25 -2.59 -13.06
N ALA A 77 -27.71 -3.55 -12.25
CA ALA A 77 -28.99 -4.22 -12.42
C ALA A 77 -30.17 -3.22 -12.41
N ASN A 78 -30.17 -2.30 -11.45
CA ASN A 78 -31.19 -1.26 -11.36
C ASN A 78 -31.20 -0.34 -12.60
N LEU A 79 -30.02 0.07 -13.09
CA LEU A 79 -29.91 0.88 -14.31
C LEU A 79 -30.40 0.14 -15.56
N VAL A 80 -30.20 -1.19 -15.64
CA VAL A 80 -30.71 -2.02 -16.72
C VAL A 80 -32.23 -2.16 -16.64
N ASN A 81 -32.78 -2.41 -15.44
CA ASN A 81 -34.24 -2.50 -15.21
C ASN A 81 -34.95 -1.17 -15.52
N ASP A 82 -34.36 -0.06 -15.11
CA ASP A 82 -34.86 1.30 -15.40
C ASP A 82 -34.70 1.71 -16.87
N LYS A 83 -34.14 0.85 -17.74
CA LYS A 83 -33.84 1.15 -19.14
C LYS A 83 -32.89 2.35 -19.34
N LYS A 84 -32.14 2.72 -18.29
CA LYS A 84 -31.12 3.78 -18.35
C LYS A 84 -29.78 3.27 -18.91
N LEU A 85 -29.57 1.95 -18.89
CA LEU A 85 -28.43 1.25 -19.46
C LEU A 85 -28.94 0.14 -20.37
N GLU A 86 -28.81 0.34 -21.66
CA GLU A 86 -29.24 -0.63 -22.67
C GLU A 86 -28.10 -1.52 -23.17
N GLY A 87 -28.44 -2.63 -23.81
CA GLY A 87 -27.47 -3.52 -24.44
C GLY A 87 -26.96 -4.65 -23.56
N ILE A 88 -27.31 -4.70 -22.27
CA ILE A 88 -26.98 -5.81 -21.37
C ILE A 88 -28.16 -6.80 -21.36
N SER A 89 -27.88 -8.11 -21.46
CA SER A 89 -28.87 -9.17 -21.39
C SER A 89 -28.83 -9.93 -20.06
N ASP A 90 -27.66 -10.08 -19.45
CA ASP A 90 -27.48 -10.82 -18.20
C ASP A 90 -26.26 -10.26 -17.43
N LEU A 91 -26.31 -10.37 -16.10
CA LEU A 91 -25.25 -9.93 -15.19
C LEU A 91 -24.96 -11.04 -14.18
N ARG A 92 -23.69 -11.47 -14.10
CA ARG A 92 -23.26 -12.54 -13.21
C ARG A 92 -21.99 -12.19 -12.48
N ASP A 93 -21.91 -12.63 -11.24
CA ASP A 93 -20.69 -12.65 -10.45
C ASP A 93 -20.09 -14.06 -10.50
N GLU A 94 -18.98 -14.20 -11.17
CA GLU A 94 -18.19 -15.42 -11.27
C GLU A 94 -16.87 -15.32 -10.50
N SER A 95 -16.78 -14.36 -9.56
CA SER A 95 -15.58 -14.16 -8.74
C SER A 95 -15.34 -15.36 -7.82
N ASP A 96 -14.09 -15.74 -7.68
CA ASP A 96 -13.64 -16.87 -6.86
C ASP A 96 -12.42 -16.47 -5.99
N ARG A 97 -11.64 -17.48 -5.54
CA ARG A 97 -10.43 -17.26 -4.74
C ARG A 97 -9.28 -16.65 -5.53
N ASP A 98 -9.29 -16.81 -6.85
CA ASP A 98 -8.24 -16.34 -7.75
C ASP A 98 -8.43 -14.85 -8.09
N GLY A 99 -9.66 -14.31 -7.94
CA GLY A 99 -9.90 -12.89 -8.15
C GLY A 99 -11.34 -12.51 -8.50
N ILE A 100 -11.48 -11.24 -8.90
CA ILE A 100 -12.75 -10.67 -9.33
C ILE A 100 -13.02 -11.07 -10.78
N ARG A 101 -14.20 -11.60 -11.03
CA ARG A 101 -14.73 -11.89 -12.37
C ARG A 101 -16.21 -11.55 -12.42
N VAL A 102 -16.54 -10.37 -12.91
CA VAL A 102 -17.92 -9.94 -13.16
C VAL A 102 -18.19 -9.98 -14.65
N VAL A 103 -19.20 -10.73 -15.05
CA VAL A 103 -19.55 -11.00 -16.46
C VAL A 103 -20.85 -10.30 -16.81
N LEU A 104 -20.79 -9.38 -17.77
CA LEU A 104 -21.94 -8.68 -18.35
C LEU A 104 -22.18 -9.21 -19.76
N GLU A 105 -23.18 -10.09 -19.94
CA GLU A 105 -23.54 -10.58 -21.26
C GLU A 105 -24.30 -9.49 -22.05
N LEU A 106 -23.91 -9.31 -23.29
CA LEU A 106 -24.50 -8.29 -24.15
C LEU A 106 -25.64 -8.89 -25.00
N LYS A 107 -26.61 -8.02 -25.38
CA LYS A 107 -27.59 -8.34 -26.42
C LYS A 107 -26.91 -8.46 -27.76
N ARG A 108 -27.53 -9.18 -28.71
CA ARG A 108 -26.94 -9.45 -30.04
C ARG A 108 -26.59 -8.19 -30.83
N ASP A 109 -27.43 -7.16 -30.69
CA ASP A 109 -27.30 -5.92 -31.44
C ASP A 109 -26.47 -4.86 -30.71
N ALA A 110 -25.94 -5.20 -29.53
CA ALA A 110 -25.23 -4.26 -28.69
C ALA A 110 -23.75 -4.14 -29.10
N VAL A 111 -23.29 -2.91 -29.26
CA VAL A 111 -21.88 -2.61 -29.49
C VAL A 111 -21.17 -2.51 -28.16
N ALA A 112 -20.26 -3.45 -27.88
CA ALA A 112 -19.58 -3.58 -26.57
C ALA A 112 -18.91 -2.28 -26.11
N ALA A 113 -18.25 -1.57 -27.03
CA ALA A 113 -17.58 -0.29 -26.71
C ALA A 113 -18.56 0.81 -26.26
N VAL A 114 -19.76 0.86 -26.85
CA VAL A 114 -20.79 1.85 -26.47
C VAL A 114 -21.35 1.52 -25.08
N VAL A 115 -21.65 0.23 -24.81
CA VAL A 115 -22.14 -0.22 -23.52
C VAL A 115 -21.10 0.04 -22.44
N LEU A 116 -19.82 -0.27 -22.70
CA LEU A 116 -18.71 -0.04 -21.78
C LEU A 116 -18.54 1.44 -21.45
N ASN A 117 -18.60 2.33 -22.45
CA ASN A 117 -18.53 3.77 -22.23
C ASN A 117 -19.70 4.29 -21.38
N ASN A 118 -20.90 3.74 -21.55
CA ASN A 118 -22.06 4.08 -20.73
C ASN A 118 -21.91 3.57 -19.30
N LEU A 119 -21.33 2.38 -19.11
CA LEU A 119 -20.99 1.83 -17.79
C LEU A 119 -20.02 2.74 -17.05
N TYR A 120 -18.94 3.19 -17.70
CA TYR A 120 -17.98 4.12 -17.09
C TYR A 120 -18.62 5.47 -16.71
N LYS A 121 -19.56 5.97 -17.49
CA LYS A 121 -20.25 7.25 -17.21
C LYS A 121 -21.29 7.16 -16.09
N LYS A 122 -21.95 6.01 -15.95
CA LYS A 122 -23.15 5.88 -15.08
C LYS A 122 -22.91 5.07 -13.81
N THR A 123 -21.75 4.40 -13.70
CA THR A 123 -21.44 3.50 -12.57
C THR A 123 -20.07 3.78 -11.99
N ALA A 124 -19.75 3.14 -10.86
CA ALA A 124 -18.45 3.23 -10.21
C ALA A 124 -17.35 2.38 -10.90
N LEU A 125 -17.59 1.83 -12.10
CA LEU A 125 -16.51 1.28 -12.94
C LEU A 125 -15.48 2.34 -13.35
N GLN A 126 -15.85 3.61 -13.30
CA GLN A 126 -14.92 4.74 -13.30
C GLN A 126 -15.28 5.66 -12.15
N THR A 127 -14.30 5.98 -11.31
CA THR A 127 -14.47 6.88 -10.16
C THR A 127 -13.22 7.71 -9.94
N SER A 128 -13.34 8.79 -9.16
CA SER A 128 -12.20 9.61 -8.77
C SER A 128 -11.89 9.40 -7.31
N PHE A 129 -10.65 9.07 -7.03
CA PHE A 129 -10.10 9.00 -5.68
C PHE A 129 -9.53 10.35 -5.29
N SER A 130 -10.05 10.96 -4.22
CA SER A 130 -9.54 12.23 -3.70
C SER A 130 -8.40 11.97 -2.72
N GLY A 131 -7.16 12.13 -3.18
CA GLY A 131 -5.99 12.06 -2.34
C GLY A 131 -5.81 13.33 -1.51
N ASN A 132 -5.45 13.17 -0.24
CA ASN A 132 -5.12 14.28 0.66
C ASN A 132 -3.95 13.85 1.57
N PHE A 133 -2.79 14.46 1.37
CA PHE A 133 -1.57 14.20 2.14
C PHE A 133 -1.51 15.08 3.40
N LEU A 134 -2.58 15.02 4.21
CA LEU A 134 -2.63 15.70 5.50
C LEU A 134 -2.12 14.75 6.58
N SER A 135 -1.10 15.17 7.32
CA SER A 135 -0.54 14.41 8.44
C SER A 135 -0.17 15.34 9.60
N LEU A 136 0.09 14.75 10.76
CA LEU A 136 0.58 15.45 11.93
C LEU A 136 2.11 15.46 11.91
N MET A 137 2.69 16.67 12.05
CA MET A 137 4.12 16.85 12.22
C MET A 137 4.42 17.30 13.63
N THR A 138 5.52 16.80 14.18
CA THR A 138 6.06 17.31 15.44
C THR A 138 6.87 18.57 15.15
N THR A 139 6.53 19.67 15.80
CA THR A 139 7.32 20.91 15.77
C THR A 139 8.58 20.75 16.62
N ASP A 140 9.53 21.68 16.47
CA ASP A 140 10.75 21.75 17.31
C ASP A 140 10.43 21.85 18.81
N GLU A 141 9.27 22.39 19.14
CA GLU A 141 8.75 22.50 20.52
C GLU A 141 8.05 21.22 21.02
N GLY A 142 7.98 20.17 20.18
CA GLY A 142 7.32 18.90 20.50
C GLY A 142 5.80 18.89 20.34
N ALA A 143 5.19 19.97 19.84
CA ALA A 143 3.76 20.04 19.57
C ALA A 143 3.42 19.36 18.24
N LEU A 144 2.26 18.67 18.18
CA LEU A 144 1.74 18.07 16.94
C LEU A 144 0.89 19.09 16.18
N THR A 145 1.30 19.41 14.96
CA THR A 145 0.55 20.32 14.08
C THR A 145 0.13 19.63 12.79
N PRO A 146 -1.12 19.83 12.32
CA PRO A 146 -1.55 19.29 11.03
C PRO A 146 -0.87 20.05 9.89
N GLN A 147 -0.20 19.32 9.01
CA GLN A 147 0.46 19.87 7.83
C GLN A 147 0.08 19.07 6.59
N ARG A 148 -0.09 19.77 5.48
CA ARG A 148 -0.28 19.16 4.17
C ARG A 148 1.07 19.08 3.46
N PHE A 149 1.40 17.87 2.98
CA PHE A 149 2.67 17.58 2.35
C PHE A 149 2.54 17.48 0.84
N THR A 150 3.57 17.93 0.13
CA THR A 150 3.86 17.45 -1.22
C THR A 150 4.47 16.04 -1.15
N LEU A 151 4.48 15.32 -2.26
CA LEU A 151 5.14 13.99 -2.31
C LEU A 151 6.61 14.08 -1.88
N ARG A 152 7.32 15.13 -2.30
CA ARG A 152 8.74 15.33 -1.94
C ARG A 152 8.91 15.50 -0.45
N GLU A 153 8.18 16.40 0.16
CA GLU A 153 8.25 16.65 1.60
C GLU A 153 7.93 15.41 2.42
N ALA A 154 6.92 14.62 1.98
CA ALA A 154 6.58 13.36 2.64
C ALA A 154 7.73 12.34 2.57
N LEU A 155 8.43 12.26 1.42
CA LEU A 155 9.59 11.40 1.25
C LEU A 155 10.79 11.87 2.08
N ASP A 156 11.07 13.18 2.10
CA ASP A 156 12.15 13.78 2.89
C ASP A 156 11.92 13.49 4.39
N CYS A 157 10.70 13.73 4.91
CA CYS A 157 10.33 13.40 6.30
C CYS A 157 10.51 11.91 6.62
N PHE A 158 10.14 11.02 5.69
CA PHE A 158 10.33 9.59 5.90
C PHE A 158 11.81 9.20 5.95
N LEU A 159 12.64 9.79 5.08
CA LEU A 159 14.08 9.55 5.06
C LEU A 159 14.74 10.02 6.35
N ASP A 160 14.41 11.21 6.85
CA ASP A 160 14.93 11.76 8.09
C ASP A 160 14.54 10.86 9.28
N PHE A 161 13.28 10.44 9.35
CA PHE A 161 12.82 9.49 10.37
C PHE A 161 13.58 8.15 10.29
N ARG A 162 13.79 7.62 9.10
CA ARG A 162 14.53 6.36 8.91
C ARG A 162 15.99 6.50 9.31
N PHE A 163 16.64 7.60 8.94
CA PHE A 163 18.02 7.88 9.31
C PHE A 163 18.18 7.92 10.84
N GLU A 164 17.33 8.70 11.51
CA GLU A 164 17.38 8.81 12.97
C GLU A 164 17.08 7.45 13.66
N THR A 165 16.12 6.71 13.16
CA THR A 165 15.79 5.37 13.70
C THR A 165 16.97 4.40 13.58
N ILE A 166 17.66 4.39 12.43
CA ILE A 166 18.84 3.56 12.22
C ILE A 166 19.98 4.00 13.14
N ARG A 167 20.22 5.30 13.26
CA ARG A 167 21.23 5.87 14.15
C ARG A 167 21.03 5.43 15.59
N ARG A 168 19.81 5.58 16.12
CA ARG A 168 19.46 5.17 17.50
C ARG A 168 19.59 3.67 17.70
N LYS A 169 19.12 2.87 16.75
CA LYS A 169 19.26 1.40 16.80
C LYS A 169 20.73 0.99 16.86
N THR A 170 21.55 1.57 15.99
CA THR A 170 22.99 1.25 15.90
C THR A 170 23.75 1.71 17.15
N ALA A 171 23.44 2.89 17.66
CA ALA A 171 24.02 3.40 18.90
C ALA A 171 23.72 2.45 20.10
N HIS A 172 22.49 2.01 20.24
CA HIS A 172 22.08 1.07 21.28
C HIS A 172 22.78 -0.31 21.14
N GLN A 173 22.89 -0.81 19.90
CA GLN A 173 23.64 -2.04 19.64
C GLN A 173 25.12 -1.91 19.97
N LEU A 174 25.73 -0.76 19.61
CA LEU A 174 27.12 -0.48 19.93
C LEU A 174 27.37 -0.45 21.43
N GLU A 175 26.49 0.19 22.20
CA GLU A 175 26.59 0.23 23.67
C GLU A 175 26.56 -1.18 24.26
N LYS A 176 25.62 -2.04 23.83
CA LYS A 176 25.58 -3.45 24.26
C LYS A 176 26.86 -4.23 23.93
N VAL A 177 27.37 -4.05 22.72
CA VAL A 177 28.60 -4.74 22.28
C VAL A 177 29.81 -4.24 23.07
N LYS A 178 29.92 -2.92 23.30
CA LYS A 178 31.00 -2.34 24.14
C LYS A 178 30.95 -2.88 25.58
N ALA A 179 29.78 -2.94 26.17
CA ALA A 179 29.61 -3.53 27.53
C ALA A 179 30.04 -5.00 27.56
N ARG A 180 29.71 -5.78 26.52
CA ARG A 180 30.16 -7.17 26.41
C ARG A 180 31.66 -7.29 26.19
N ALA A 181 32.24 -6.46 25.32
CA ALA A 181 33.67 -6.41 25.07
C ALA A 181 34.44 -6.10 26.36
N HIS A 182 34.00 -5.10 27.12
CA HIS A 182 34.61 -4.76 28.41
C HIS A 182 34.65 -5.94 29.40
N ILE A 183 33.56 -6.72 29.48
CA ILE A 183 33.55 -7.93 30.33
C ILE A 183 34.55 -8.98 29.82
N VAL A 184 34.62 -9.19 28.50
CA VAL A 184 35.54 -10.16 27.90
C VAL A 184 36.99 -9.73 28.08
N ASP A 185 37.30 -8.46 27.94
CA ASP A 185 38.65 -7.91 28.16
C ASP A 185 39.06 -8.08 29.62
N GLY A 186 38.15 -7.83 30.59
CA GLY A 186 38.39 -8.09 31.98
C GLY A 186 38.64 -9.58 32.30
N LEU A 187 37.91 -10.49 31.67
CA LEU A 187 38.15 -11.94 31.81
C LEU A 187 39.47 -12.36 31.20
N LEU A 188 39.92 -11.77 30.07
CA LEU A 188 41.22 -12.04 29.48
C LEU A 188 42.35 -11.55 30.37
N MET A 189 42.24 -10.39 30.99
CA MET A 189 43.22 -9.88 31.95
C MET A 189 43.27 -10.79 33.21
N ALA A 190 42.16 -11.24 33.74
CA ALA A 190 42.09 -12.15 34.85
C ALA A 190 42.72 -13.53 34.54
N LEU A 191 42.51 -14.06 33.33
CA LEU A 191 43.13 -15.29 32.86
C LEU A 191 44.66 -15.16 32.69
N ALA A 192 45.11 -14.00 32.22
CA ALA A 192 46.57 -13.76 32.09
C ALA A 192 47.31 -13.68 33.42
N LYS A 193 46.60 -13.37 34.51
CA LYS A 193 47.13 -13.22 35.88
C LYS A 193 46.36 -14.07 36.88
N VAL A 194 46.04 -15.29 36.49
CA VAL A 194 45.14 -16.16 37.28
C VAL A 194 45.70 -16.45 38.67
N ASP A 195 47.00 -16.61 38.85
CA ASP A 195 47.64 -16.89 40.13
C ASP A 195 47.47 -15.68 41.10
N GLU A 196 47.70 -14.45 40.63
CA GLU A 196 47.50 -13.21 41.37
C GLU A 196 46.04 -13.12 41.85
N VAL A 197 45.06 -13.38 40.96
CA VAL A 197 43.64 -13.35 41.24
C VAL A 197 43.27 -14.39 42.32
N ILE A 198 43.83 -15.59 42.27
CA ILE A 198 43.63 -16.65 43.28
C ILE A 198 44.18 -16.22 44.62
N GLU A 199 45.34 -15.59 44.69
CA GLU A 199 45.91 -15.08 45.94
C GLU A 199 45.03 -14.00 46.57
N ILE A 200 44.55 -13.02 45.79
CA ILE A 200 43.66 -11.97 46.24
C ILE A 200 42.37 -12.56 46.83
N VAL A 201 41.71 -13.48 46.09
CA VAL A 201 40.45 -14.09 46.56
C VAL A 201 40.64 -14.94 47.79
N ARG A 202 41.76 -15.64 47.95
CA ARG A 202 42.08 -16.46 49.13
C ARG A 202 42.47 -15.65 50.35
N SER A 203 43.13 -14.51 50.18
CA SER A 203 43.55 -13.62 51.29
C SER A 203 42.47 -12.68 51.77
N ALA A 204 41.46 -12.39 50.98
CA ALA A 204 40.35 -11.49 51.36
C ALA A 204 39.41 -12.14 52.37
N PRO A 205 39.04 -11.42 53.46
CA PRO A 205 38.13 -11.95 54.47
C PRO A 205 36.69 -12.05 54.01
N ASP A 206 36.30 -11.26 53.03
CA ASP A 206 34.96 -11.24 52.43
C ASP A 206 34.95 -10.82 50.95
N GLN A 207 33.80 -10.99 50.29
CA GLN A 207 33.61 -10.68 48.87
C GLN A 207 33.76 -9.19 48.54
N PRO A 208 33.27 -8.21 49.32
CA PRO A 208 33.52 -6.80 49.06
C PRO A 208 35.00 -6.44 49.02
N THR A 209 35.76 -6.88 50.02
CA THR A 209 37.23 -6.63 50.11
C THR A 209 37.98 -7.26 48.94
N ALA A 210 37.59 -8.45 48.49
CA ALA A 210 38.20 -9.07 47.30
C ALA A 210 37.91 -8.34 45.99
N LYS A 211 36.86 -7.50 45.93
CA LYS A 211 36.54 -6.70 44.77
C LYS A 211 37.28 -5.37 44.69
N GLU A 212 37.71 -4.85 45.84
CA GLU A 212 38.44 -3.59 45.95
C GLU A 212 39.97 -3.78 45.76
N ALA A 213 40.45 -4.99 45.99
CA ALA A 213 41.85 -5.38 45.81
C ALA A 213 42.17 -5.74 44.36
#